data_9cdeb1e98c2346222980b2426da719d2
#
_entry.id   9cdeb1e98c2346222980b2426da719d2
#
_cell.length_a   1.000
_cell.length_b   1.000
_cell.length_c   1.000
_cell.angle_alpha   90.00
_cell.angle_beta   90.00
_cell.angle_gamma   90.00
#
_symmetry.space_group_name_H-M   'P 1'
#
loop_
_entity.id
_entity.type
_entity.pdbx_description
1 polymer ?
#
loop_
_entity_poly.entity_id
_entity_poly.type
_entity_poly.pdbx_seq_one_letter_code
_entity_poly.pdbx_strand_id
1 'polypeptide(L)'
;MKNLQLAVLGGTAGLLFYLTGCTKDNVINPPVTVTDQQALQEEVATTDSVAGFSSSDETTIDDNGMRAPEYDGFAKLDIGDLGHLGITFGDTITPVRWGRRIFWNQVTRHYDVVIAPGDSSALVTITKVLPGEFWVGVGTRTLDTVIVDSIIKKPFTEVVTRKVRFIRVARTDNPLRNWVPVAITMVLGRTRPDSLKNFSLSTLEIEHIGHFDTTYTDPLNTWFRLGLFRGSVPHFRVGDSVRVRVTLNSSDDSAEIAHLRYGIAGDGAERRRTLMHLVSTTGGPGNYTRVYQRVFISRLPSILPLGILAARFNAVVDVMSWSSIYVADAPFTNEFWGTPYIVVR
;
A
#
# COMPACT_ATOMS: atom_id res chain seq x y z
N MET A 1 5.97 -25.96 11.31
CA MET A 1 5.44 -25.14 12.41
C MET A 1 6.50 -24.13 12.79
N LYS A 2 6.49 -22.94 12.19
CA LYS A 2 7.44 -21.85 12.47
C LYS A 2 6.63 -20.60 12.78
N ASN A 3 6.71 -20.21 14.02
CA ASN A 3 6.47 -18.91 14.66
C ASN A 3 5.68 -17.87 13.86
N LEU A 4 4.37 -17.89 14.05
CA LEU A 4 3.47 -16.79 13.79
C LEU A 4 3.63 -15.79 14.95
N GLN A 5 4.49 -14.79 14.83
CA GLN A 5 4.51 -13.67 15.75
C GLN A 5 3.35 -12.75 15.45
N LEU A 6 2.38 -12.78 16.33
CA LEU A 6 1.15 -12.00 16.31
C LEU A 6 1.48 -10.53 16.63
N ALA A 7 1.63 -9.70 15.62
CA ALA A 7 1.85 -8.24 15.75
C ALA A 7 0.56 -7.46 16.09
N VAL A 8 -0.35 -8.03 16.88
CA VAL A 8 -1.67 -7.42 17.15
C VAL A 8 -1.77 -6.76 18.54
N LEU A 9 -0.77 -6.90 19.42
CA LEU A 9 -0.85 -6.44 20.81
C LEU A 9 -0.06 -5.17 21.15
N GLY A 10 0.46 -4.45 20.17
CA GLY A 10 1.34 -3.30 20.43
C GLY A 10 0.67 -2.01 20.91
N GLY A 11 -0.65 -1.91 20.94
CA GLY A 11 -1.32 -0.62 21.17
C GLY A 11 -1.85 -0.32 22.57
N THR A 12 -2.08 -1.32 23.38
CA THR A 12 -2.66 -1.09 24.73
C THR A 12 -1.89 -1.72 25.88
N ALA A 13 -1.00 -2.66 25.60
CA ALA A 13 -0.17 -3.32 26.63
C ALA A 13 1.09 -2.52 27.00
N GLY A 14 1.47 -1.51 26.24
CA GLY A 14 2.69 -0.72 26.49
C GLY A 14 2.65 0.14 27.73
N LEU A 15 1.49 0.33 28.37
CA LEU A 15 1.37 1.17 29.57
C LEU A 15 1.48 0.38 30.89
N LEU A 16 1.39 -0.93 30.87
CA LEU A 16 1.32 -1.77 32.10
C LEU A 16 2.60 -2.55 32.43
N PHE A 17 3.58 -2.62 31.52
CA PHE A 17 4.80 -3.42 31.74
C PHE A 17 6.01 -2.65 32.27
N TYR A 18 5.90 -1.37 32.60
CA TYR A 18 7.05 -0.54 33.02
C TYR A 18 7.32 -0.50 34.52
N LEU A 19 6.67 -1.31 35.35
CA LEU A 19 6.83 -1.22 36.80
C LEU A 19 7.57 -2.39 37.49
N THR A 20 8.11 -3.36 36.75
CA THR A 20 8.86 -4.43 37.41
C THR A 20 10.17 -4.71 36.67
N GLY A 21 11.28 -4.36 37.28
CA GLY A 21 12.59 -4.86 36.84
C GLY A 21 13.76 -3.92 37.09
N CYS A 22 14.06 -3.62 38.34
CA CYS A 22 15.45 -3.27 38.71
C CYS A 22 16.25 -4.55 38.82
N THR A 23 16.97 -4.96 37.79
CA THR A 23 18.12 -5.85 37.91
C THR A 23 19.36 -5.05 37.68
N LYS A 24 20.22 -5.04 38.69
CA LYS A 24 21.60 -4.52 38.60
C LYS A 24 22.41 -5.46 37.73
N ASP A 25 22.68 -5.05 36.51
CA ASP A 25 23.81 -5.59 35.75
C ASP A 25 24.87 -4.49 35.57
N ASN A 26 25.94 -4.64 36.29
CA ASN A 26 27.15 -3.83 36.17
C ASN A 26 27.87 -4.20 34.88
N VAL A 27 27.46 -3.65 33.76
CA VAL A 27 28.30 -3.55 32.57
C VAL A 27 28.55 -2.07 32.35
N ILE A 28 29.75 -1.64 32.69
CA ILE A 28 30.28 -0.27 32.46
C ILE A 28 30.59 -0.16 30.97
N ASN A 29 29.60 -0.12 30.13
CA ASN A 29 29.68 0.52 28.83
C ASN A 29 29.10 1.93 29.00
N PRO A 30 29.81 3.00 28.61
CA PRO A 30 29.19 4.32 28.63
C PRO A 30 27.90 4.26 27.82
N PRO A 31 26.81 4.82 28.34
CA PRO A 31 25.55 4.78 27.61
C PRO A 31 25.76 5.45 26.25
N VAL A 32 25.51 4.71 25.19
CA VAL A 32 25.45 5.30 23.84
C VAL A 32 24.33 6.35 23.87
N THR A 33 24.74 7.63 23.82
CA THR A 33 23.77 8.72 23.79
C THR A 33 23.07 8.72 22.44
N VAL A 34 21.90 8.09 22.38
CA VAL A 34 21.04 8.12 21.20
C VAL A 34 20.55 9.56 21.02
N THR A 35 20.77 10.14 19.86
CA THR A 35 20.25 11.46 19.54
C THR A 35 18.75 11.39 19.27
N ASP A 36 18.02 12.51 19.38
CA ASP A 36 16.60 12.58 18.99
C ASP A 36 16.37 12.13 17.54
N GLN A 37 17.31 12.46 16.65
CA GLN A 37 17.23 12.04 15.24
C GLN A 37 17.36 10.51 15.10
N GLN A 38 18.28 9.89 15.80
CA GLN A 38 18.44 8.43 15.82
C GLN A 38 17.21 7.76 16.44
N ALA A 39 16.67 8.32 17.52
CA ALA A 39 15.45 7.80 18.15
C ALA A 39 14.25 7.82 17.21
N LEU A 40 14.05 8.90 16.47
CA LEU A 40 12.97 9.01 15.49
C LEU A 40 13.15 8.03 14.32
N GLN A 41 14.39 7.83 13.84
CA GLN A 41 14.69 6.83 12.82
C GLN A 41 14.44 5.41 13.33
N GLU A 42 14.85 5.10 14.56
CA GLU A 42 14.64 3.80 15.18
C GLU A 42 13.14 3.54 15.42
N GLU A 43 12.38 4.54 15.87
CA GLU A 43 10.94 4.44 16.07
C GLU A 43 10.21 4.06 14.77
N VAL A 44 10.53 4.68 13.63
CA VAL A 44 9.93 4.33 12.33
C VAL A 44 10.51 3.07 11.72
N ALA A 45 11.73 2.65 12.08
CA ALA A 45 12.37 1.46 11.57
C ALA A 45 11.94 0.19 12.32
N THR A 46 11.78 0.26 13.64
CA THR A 46 11.41 -0.87 14.51
C THR A 46 9.91 -1.07 14.56
N THR A 47 9.16 0.01 14.57
CA THR A 47 7.72 -0.04 14.34
C THR A 47 7.48 -0.11 12.83
N ASP A 48 7.66 -1.26 12.21
CA ASP A 48 7.21 -1.54 10.83
C ASP A 48 5.72 -1.18 10.66
N SER A 49 5.11 -0.72 11.73
CA SER A 49 3.76 -0.21 11.81
C SER A 49 3.70 1.07 12.64
N VAL A 50 4.19 2.20 12.14
CA VAL A 50 3.80 3.47 12.76
C VAL A 50 2.28 3.50 12.85
N ALA A 51 1.76 3.32 14.07
CA ALA A 51 0.33 3.18 14.33
C ALA A 51 -0.37 2.03 13.56
N GLY A 52 0.34 0.99 13.16
CA GLY A 52 -0.22 -0.19 12.50
C GLY A 52 -0.49 -0.05 11.00
N PHE A 53 0.02 0.99 10.34
CA PHE A 53 -0.26 1.23 8.92
C PHE A 53 0.94 1.07 7.97
N SER A 54 2.18 1.06 8.45
CA SER A 54 3.34 1.17 7.56
C SER A 54 3.81 -0.13 6.91
N SER A 55 3.72 -1.27 7.59
CA SER A 55 4.15 -2.57 7.04
C SER A 55 3.17 -3.14 6.03
N SER A 56 1.90 -2.72 6.10
CA SER A 56 0.86 -3.26 5.24
C SER A 56 0.95 -2.78 3.79
N ASP A 57 1.60 -1.64 3.52
CA ASP A 57 1.68 -1.09 2.16
C ASP A 57 2.57 -1.93 1.25
N GLU A 58 3.79 -2.24 1.71
CA GLU A 58 4.77 -3.02 0.93
C GLU A 58 4.31 -4.45 0.72
N THR A 59 3.87 -5.09 1.79
CA THR A 59 3.34 -6.45 1.70
C THR A 59 2.03 -6.48 0.90
N THR A 60 1.32 -5.36 0.83
CA THR A 60 0.09 -5.25 0.03
C THR A 60 0.37 -5.29 -1.47
N ILE A 61 1.50 -4.79 -1.94
CA ILE A 61 1.84 -4.78 -3.37
C ILE A 61 2.63 -6.01 -3.83
N ASP A 62 3.23 -6.78 -2.91
CA ASP A 62 3.95 -8.01 -3.24
C ASP A 62 2.96 -9.16 -3.47
N ASP A 63 2.90 -9.66 -4.70
CA ASP A 63 2.10 -10.83 -5.08
C ASP A 63 2.86 -12.15 -4.87
N ASN A 64 4.11 -12.08 -4.37
CA ASN A 64 5.02 -13.22 -4.24
C ASN A 64 5.17 -14.02 -5.56
N GLY A 65 5.23 -13.28 -6.66
CA GLY A 65 5.17 -13.82 -8.01
C GLY A 65 3.74 -14.06 -8.50
N MET A 66 3.59 -14.94 -9.47
CA MET A 66 2.26 -15.30 -9.99
C MET A 66 1.58 -16.26 -9.02
N ARG A 67 0.82 -15.74 -8.06
CA ARG A 67 -0.04 -16.61 -7.25
C ARG A 67 -1.25 -17.11 -8.02
N ALA A 68 -1.74 -18.26 -7.58
CA ALA A 68 -2.95 -18.92 -8.05
C ALA A 68 -4.22 -18.05 -7.91
N PRO A 69 -5.33 -18.46 -8.46
CA PRO A 69 -6.44 -17.72 -9.02
C PRO A 69 -7.37 -17.02 -8.03
N GLU A 70 -6.90 -16.48 -6.94
CA GLU A 70 -7.67 -15.53 -6.12
C GLU A 70 -8.02 -14.23 -6.89
N TYR A 71 -7.72 -14.24 -8.17
CA TYR A 71 -8.03 -13.21 -9.15
C TYR A 71 -9.44 -13.39 -9.70
N ASP A 72 -10.46 -13.15 -8.90
CA ASP A 72 -11.85 -13.03 -9.39
C ASP A 72 -12.01 -11.96 -10.48
N GLY A 73 -10.97 -11.16 -10.72
CA GLY A 73 -10.96 -10.12 -11.74
C GLY A 73 -10.65 -10.60 -13.16
N PHE A 74 -9.97 -11.75 -13.32
CA PHE A 74 -9.62 -12.27 -14.65
C PHE A 74 -10.74 -13.00 -15.35
N ALA A 75 -11.74 -13.46 -14.63
CA ALA A 75 -12.79 -14.29 -15.19
C ALA A 75 -13.67 -13.55 -16.21
N LYS A 76 -13.53 -12.23 -16.38
CA LYS A 76 -14.46 -11.43 -17.18
C LYS A 76 -13.85 -10.32 -18.03
N LEU A 77 -12.53 -10.30 -18.27
CA LEU A 77 -12.06 -9.59 -19.45
C LEU A 77 -12.34 -10.53 -20.64
N ASP A 78 -13.54 -10.43 -21.16
CA ASP A 78 -13.88 -11.07 -22.41
C ASP A 78 -12.97 -10.48 -23.48
N ILE A 79 -12.39 -11.35 -24.34
CA ILE A 79 -11.60 -10.91 -25.50
C ILE A 79 -12.43 -9.93 -26.36
N GLY A 80 -13.77 -10.01 -26.28
CA GLY A 80 -14.71 -9.07 -26.87
C GLY A 80 -14.63 -7.66 -26.32
N ASP A 81 -14.31 -7.48 -25.03
CA ASP A 81 -14.12 -6.15 -24.42
C ASP A 81 -12.83 -5.48 -24.86
N LEU A 82 -11.80 -6.25 -25.22
CA LEU A 82 -10.55 -5.75 -25.78
C LEU A 82 -10.73 -5.17 -27.19
N GLY A 83 -11.68 -5.68 -27.96
CA GLY A 83 -12.01 -5.17 -29.30
C GLY A 83 -12.62 -3.77 -29.28
N HIS A 84 -13.27 -3.36 -28.21
CA HIS A 84 -13.80 -2.00 -28.03
C HIS A 84 -12.75 -0.97 -27.64
N LEU A 85 -11.54 -1.41 -27.26
CA LEU A 85 -10.43 -0.52 -26.87
C LEU A 85 -9.55 -0.08 -28.06
N GLY A 86 -9.90 -0.45 -29.30
CA GLY A 86 -9.17 -0.01 -30.51
C GLY A 86 -7.75 -0.57 -30.65
N ILE A 87 -7.46 -1.72 -30.03
CA ILE A 87 -6.13 -2.29 -29.97
C ILE A 87 -5.80 -3.02 -31.28
N THR A 88 -4.78 -2.56 -31.98
CA THR A 88 -4.16 -3.28 -33.09
C THR A 88 -3.14 -4.29 -32.55
N PHE A 89 -3.36 -5.57 -32.84
CA PHE A 89 -2.55 -6.69 -32.37
C PHE A 89 -1.24 -6.82 -33.15
N GLY A 90 -0.21 -6.00 -32.84
CA GLY A 90 1.14 -6.20 -33.40
C GLY A 90 1.94 -7.21 -32.58
N ASP A 91 2.57 -6.80 -31.51
CA ASP A 91 3.43 -7.63 -30.66
C ASP A 91 2.79 -7.97 -29.30
N THR A 92 1.47 -8.16 -29.29
CA THR A 92 0.73 -8.45 -28.05
C THR A 92 0.82 -9.94 -27.69
N ILE A 93 1.01 -10.17 -26.39
CA ILE A 93 0.97 -11.51 -25.81
C ILE A 93 -0.42 -11.81 -25.25
N THR A 94 -0.72 -13.09 -25.01
CA THR A 94 -1.95 -13.52 -24.32
C THR A 94 -1.64 -13.79 -22.84
N PRO A 95 -1.73 -12.80 -21.97
CA PRO A 95 -1.45 -12.98 -20.56
C PRO A 95 -2.60 -13.74 -19.88
N VAL A 96 -2.25 -14.75 -19.11
CA VAL A 96 -3.22 -15.54 -18.35
C VAL A 96 -3.09 -15.31 -16.84
N ARG A 97 -1.93 -14.86 -16.39
CA ARG A 97 -1.63 -14.47 -14.99
C ARG A 97 -0.53 -13.43 -14.97
N TRP A 98 -0.52 -12.58 -13.94
CA TRP A 98 0.60 -11.67 -13.65
C TRP A 98 0.67 -11.32 -12.17
N GLY A 99 1.82 -10.86 -11.74
CA GLY A 99 2.03 -10.40 -10.37
C GLY A 99 3.43 -9.86 -10.16
N ARG A 100 3.62 -9.17 -9.04
CA ARG A 100 4.91 -8.66 -8.59
C ARG A 100 5.56 -9.60 -7.59
N ARG A 101 6.88 -9.66 -7.64
CA ARG A 101 7.72 -10.28 -6.64
C ARG A 101 8.76 -9.27 -6.19
N ILE A 102 8.71 -8.88 -4.93
CA ILE A 102 9.67 -7.98 -4.31
C ILE A 102 10.89 -8.78 -3.81
N PHE A 103 12.09 -8.25 -4.02
CA PHE A 103 13.32 -8.82 -3.49
C PHE A 103 13.59 -8.25 -2.12
N TRP A 104 12.93 -8.78 -1.09
CA TRP A 104 12.93 -8.24 0.27
C TRP A 104 14.32 -8.06 0.90
N ASN A 105 15.28 -8.91 0.55
CA ASN A 105 16.67 -8.83 0.98
C ASN A 105 17.48 -7.68 0.32
N GLN A 106 16.91 -7.03 -0.69
CA GLN A 106 17.51 -5.91 -1.41
C GLN A 106 16.75 -4.59 -1.17
N VAL A 107 15.68 -4.62 -0.38
CA VAL A 107 14.93 -3.41 -0.03
C VAL A 107 15.80 -2.48 0.79
N THR A 108 15.91 -1.24 0.32
CA THR A 108 16.61 -0.18 1.08
C THR A 108 15.59 0.81 1.63
N ARG A 109 15.89 1.35 2.83
CA ARG A 109 15.06 2.32 3.53
C ARG A 109 15.90 3.55 3.85
N HIS A 110 15.34 4.70 3.56
CA HIS A 110 15.92 5.99 3.88
C HIS A 110 14.95 6.79 4.75
N TYR A 111 15.46 7.39 5.81
CA TYR A 111 14.70 8.19 6.75
C TYR A 111 15.28 9.59 6.79
N ASP A 112 14.52 10.57 6.27
CA ASP A 112 14.86 11.98 6.37
C ASP A 112 14.10 12.59 7.55
N VAL A 113 14.85 13.07 8.55
CA VAL A 113 14.30 13.58 9.82
C VAL A 113 14.54 15.06 9.93
N VAL A 114 13.47 15.83 10.00
CA VAL A 114 13.49 17.28 10.22
C VAL A 114 12.83 17.59 11.54
N ILE A 115 13.62 18.05 12.52
CA ILE A 115 13.13 18.52 13.82
C ILE A 115 12.83 20.01 13.70
N ALA A 116 11.63 20.43 14.11
CA ALA A 116 11.25 21.83 14.07
C ALA A 116 12.03 22.69 15.09
N PRO A 117 12.24 23.98 14.81
CA PRO A 117 12.83 24.89 15.79
C PRO A 117 12.07 24.84 17.14
N GLY A 118 12.82 24.77 18.24
CA GLY A 118 12.27 24.60 19.59
C GLY A 118 11.95 23.16 19.98
N ASP A 119 12.29 22.19 19.14
CA ASP A 119 12.25 20.74 19.39
C ASP A 119 10.89 20.23 19.89
N SER A 120 9.81 20.85 19.48
CA SER A 120 8.44 20.46 19.90
C SER A 120 7.79 19.44 18.95
N SER A 121 8.24 19.39 17.70
CA SER A 121 7.72 18.48 16.68
C SER A 121 8.80 18.04 15.71
N ALA A 122 8.58 16.91 15.06
CA ALA A 122 9.46 16.40 14.00
C ALA A 122 8.64 15.84 12.85
N LEU A 123 9.23 15.91 11.65
CA LEU A 123 8.75 15.30 10.43
C LEU A 123 9.74 14.24 10.00
N VAL A 124 9.27 13.02 9.81
CA VAL A 124 10.06 11.92 9.25
C VAL A 124 9.50 11.56 7.88
N THR A 125 10.32 11.68 6.84
CA THR A 125 9.98 11.16 5.50
C THR A 125 10.62 9.79 5.35
N ILE A 126 9.80 8.78 5.13
CA ILE A 126 10.22 7.40 4.92
C ILE A 126 10.20 7.16 3.41
N THR A 127 11.34 6.81 2.84
CA THR A 127 11.46 6.41 1.44
C THR A 127 12.03 4.99 1.38
N LYS A 128 11.30 4.11 0.70
CA LYS A 128 11.69 2.71 0.50
C LYS A 128 11.91 2.47 -0.98
N VAL A 129 13.01 1.81 -1.32
CA VAL A 129 13.31 1.39 -2.68
C VAL A 129 13.13 -0.11 -2.74
N LEU A 130 12.17 -0.55 -3.55
CA LEU A 130 11.73 -1.93 -3.68
C LEU A 130 12.14 -2.48 -5.05
N PRO A 131 13.31 -3.13 -5.18
CA PRO A 131 13.64 -3.86 -6.39
C PRO A 131 12.81 -5.13 -6.49
N GLY A 132 12.45 -5.49 -7.71
CA GLY A 132 11.64 -6.69 -7.95
C GLY A 132 11.53 -7.08 -9.41
N GLU A 133 10.72 -8.08 -9.65
CA GLU A 133 10.33 -8.53 -10.99
C GLU A 133 8.81 -8.57 -11.10
N PHE A 134 8.30 -8.05 -12.21
CA PHE A 134 6.92 -8.25 -12.63
C PHE A 134 6.86 -9.45 -13.57
N TRP A 135 6.07 -10.43 -13.20
CA TRP A 135 5.94 -11.69 -13.94
C TRP A 135 4.63 -11.70 -14.71
N VAL A 136 4.72 -12.04 -16.00
CA VAL A 136 3.56 -12.22 -16.88
C VAL A 136 3.60 -13.65 -17.41
N GLY A 137 2.65 -14.47 -16.98
CA GLY A 137 2.42 -15.81 -17.51
C GLY A 137 1.62 -15.74 -18.81
N VAL A 138 2.20 -16.18 -19.88
CA VAL A 138 1.58 -16.27 -21.21
C VAL A 138 1.13 -17.71 -21.43
N GLY A 139 -0.05 -17.89 -22.00
CA GLY A 139 -0.57 -19.23 -22.20
C GLY A 139 -2.03 -19.26 -22.64
N THR A 140 -2.69 -20.36 -22.34
CA THR A 140 -4.08 -20.61 -22.71
C THR A 140 -4.97 -20.65 -21.47
N ARG A 141 -6.16 -20.08 -21.60
CA ARG A 141 -7.22 -20.16 -20.60
C ARG A 141 -8.44 -20.84 -21.18
N THR A 142 -8.94 -21.83 -20.46
CA THR A 142 -10.26 -22.43 -20.67
C THR A 142 -11.19 -22.05 -19.52
N LEU A 143 -12.44 -22.49 -19.54
CA LEU A 143 -13.41 -22.22 -18.45
C LEU A 143 -12.90 -22.74 -17.09
N ASP A 144 -12.20 -23.87 -17.08
CA ASP A 144 -11.83 -24.57 -15.84
C ASP A 144 -10.30 -24.61 -15.61
N THR A 145 -9.49 -24.22 -16.57
CA THR A 145 -8.04 -24.42 -16.49
C THR A 145 -7.27 -23.23 -17.05
N VAL A 146 -6.18 -22.87 -16.38
CA VAL A 146 -5.20 -21.92 -16.84
C VAL A 146 -3.88 -22.64 -17.04
N ILE A 147 -3.43 -22.71 -18.27
CA ILE A 147 -2.14 -23.31 -18.66
C ILE A 147 -1.18 -22.16 -18.93
N VAL A 148 -0.07 -22.12 -18.21
CA VAL A 148 1.01 -21.16 -18.43
C VAL A 148 2.08 -21.85 -19.26
N ASP A 149 2.29 -21.41 -20.50
CA ASP A 149 3.27 -21.97 -21.41
C ASP A 149 4.65 -21.34 -21.22
N SER A 150 4.67 -20.04 -20.91
CA SER A 150 5.90 -19.29 -20.66
C SER A 150 5.70 -18.17 -19.64
N ILE A 151 6.81 -17.70 -19.07
CA ILE A 151 6.82 -16.60 -18.11
C ILE A 151 7.76 -15.51 -18.60
N ILE A 152 7.22 -14.32 -18.82
CA ILE A 152 8.00 -13.12 -19.09
C ILE A 152 8.29 -12.43 -17.75
N LYS A 153 9.55 -12.10 -17.51
CA LYS A 153 10.00 -11.40 -16.30
C LYS A 153 10.49 -10.01 -16.65
N LYS A 154 9.94 -9.00 -16.02
CA LYS A 154 10.28 -7.60 -16.25
C LYS A 154 10.85 -7.03 -14.96
N PRO A 155 12.15 -6.71 -14.90
CA PRO A 155 12.74 -6.12 -13.71
C PRO A 155 12.16 -4.73 -13.49
N PHE A 156 11.98 -4.34 -12.23
CA PHE A 156 11.56 -2.99 -11.86
C PHE A 156 12.21 -2.54 -10.57
N THR A 157 12.19 -1.24 -10.37
CA THR A 157 12.46 -0.60 -9.09
C THR A 157 11.30 0.31 -8.76
N GLU A 158 10.67 0.08 -7.63
CA GLU A 158 9.56 0.88 -7.13
C GLU A 158 10.01 1.72 -5.94
N VAL A 159 9.64 2.99 -5.91
CA VAL A 159 9.94 3.89 -4.80
C VAL A 159 8.64 4.22 -4.08
N VAL A 160 8.63 3.92 -2.79
CA VAL A 160 7.48 4.12 -1.92
C VAL A 160 7.81 5.19 -0.89
N THR A 161 6.97 6.20 -0.77
CA THR A 161 7.18 7.33 0.15
C THR A 161 5.97 7.54 1.05
N ARG A 162 6.23 7.81 2.32
CA ARG A 162 5.25 8.23 3.34
C ARG A 162 5.90 9.22 4.29
N LYS A 163 5.11 10.12 4.89
CA LYS A 163 5.57 11.03 5.93
C LYS A 163 4.87 10.75 7.25
N VAL A 164 5.60 10.93 8.35
CA VAL A 164 5.09 10.77 9.72
C VAL A 164 5.42 12.02 10.50
N ARG A 165 4.43 12.58 11.21
CA ARG A 165 4.62 13.70 12.11
C ARG A 165 4.65 13.21 13.54
N PHE A 166 5.65 13.65 14.28
CA PHE A 166 5.83 13.39 15.70
C PHE A 166 5.66 14.68 16.51
N ILE A 167 5.23 14.53 17.75
CA ILE A 167 5.32 15.57 18.77
C ILE A 167 6.20 15.10 19.92
N ARG A 168 6.92 16.04 20.52
CA ARG A 168 7.68 15.77 21.74
C ARG A 168 6.75 15.83 22.94
N VAL A 169 6.66 14.73 23.67
CA VAL A 169 5.81 14.60 24.87
C VAL A 169 6.60 14.68 26.18
N ALA A 170 7.93 14.47 26.13
CA ALA A 170 8.82 14.51 27.27
C ALA A 170 10.23 14.98 26.86
N ARG A 171 11.07 15.28 27.87
CA ARG A 171 12.50 15.55 27.72
C ARG A 171 13.24 14.72 28.76
N THR A 172 13.34 13.44 28.50
CA THR A 172 14.04 12.48 29.36
C THR A 172 15.40 12.11 28.74
N ASP A 173 16.24 11.49 29.52
CA ASP A 173 17.53 10.97 29.05
C ASP A 173 17.39 9.79 28.07
N ASN A 174 16.17 9.30 27.90
CA ASN A 174 15.85 8.31 26.87
C ASN A 174 15.04 8.93 25.72
N PRO A 175 15.68 9.35 24.62
CA PRO A 175 15.02 9.99 23.48
C PRO A 175 13.89 9.18 22.85
N LEU A 176 13.95 7.84 22.89
CA LEU A 176 12.90 6.94 22.37
C LEU A 176 11.54 7.14 23.08
N ARG A 177 11.52 7.69 24.29
CA ARG A 177 10.30 7.96 25.06
C ARG A 177 9.80 9.40 24.91
N ASN A 178 10.58 10.23 24.24
CA ASN A 178 10.28 11.66 24.13
C ASN A 178 9.33 11.98 22.98
N TRP A 179 9.17 11.09 22.02
CA TRP A 179 8.44 11.34 20.80
C TRP A 179 7.25 10.40 20.61
N VAL A 180 6.15 10.93 20.11
CA VAL A 180 4.93 10.16 19.81
C VAL A 180 4.46 10.52 18.40
N PRO A 181 4.17 9.53 17.53
CA PRO A 181 3.59 9.77 16.23
C PRO A 181 2.14 10.26 16.38
N VAL A 182 1.79 11.37 15.72
CA VAL A 182 0.46 12.00 15.81
C VAL A 182 -0.27 12.08 14.48
N ALA A 183 0.44 11.99 13.36
CA ALA A 183 -0.17 11.97 12.03
C ALA A 183 0.72 11.25 11.03
N ILE A 184 0.07 10.65 10.03
CA ILE A 184 0.71 10.03 8.87
C ILE A 184 0.09 10.56 7.58
N THR A 185 0.83 10.51 6.48
CA THR A 185 0.27 10.79 5.15
C THR A 185 -0.30 9.51 4.51
N MET A 186 -0.95 9.66 3.38
CA MET A 186 -1.10 8.57 2.42
C MET A 186 0.27 8.07 1.97
N VAL A 187 0.27 6.91 1.33
CA VAL A 187 1.44 6.35 0.66
C VAL A 187 1.40 6.69 -0.82
N LEU A 188 2.53 7.08 -1.34
CA LEU A 188 2.79 7.21 -2.77
C LEU A 188 3.85 6.19 -3.17
N GLY A 189 3.51 5.30 -4.11
CA GLY A 189 4.46 4.38 -4.72
C GLY A 189 4.44 4.51 -6.23
N ARG A 190 5.62 4.38 -6.86
CA ARG A 190 5.75 4.44 -8.32
C ARG A 190 7.04 3.77 -8.79
N THR A 191 6.99 3.16 -9.96
CA THR A 191 8.19 2.65 -10.64
C THR A 191 9.10 3.78 -11.09
N ARG A 192 10.40 3.49 -11.13
CA ARG A 192 11.46 4.37 -11.62
C ARG A 192 12.13 3.78 -12.85
N PRO A 193 12.61 4.61 -13.80
CA PRO A 193 12.46 6.07 -13.85
C PRO A 193 11.04 6.52 -14.23
N ASP A 194 10.64 7.68 -13.75
CA ASP A 194 9.31 8.27 -14.01
C ASP A 194 9.04 8.50 -15.51
N SER A 195 10.08 8.68 -16.31
CA SER A 195 10.00 8.91 -17.76
C SER A 195 9.41 7.75 -18.56
N LEU A 196 9.33 6.56 -17.97
CA LEU A 196 8.71 5.38 -18.60
C LEU A 196 7.18 5.36 -18.45
N LYS A 197 6.64 6.22 -17.59
CA LYS A 197 5.24 6.20 -17.23
C LYS A 197 4.42 7.17 -18.10
N ASN A 198 3.36 6.67 -18.70
CA ASN A 198 2.47 7.39 -19.60
C ASN A 198 1.20 7.92 -18.91
N PHE A 199 1.08 7.75 -17.59
CA PHE A 199 -0.09 8.16 -16.82
C PHE A 199 0.31 8.68 -15.44
N SER A 200 -0.60 9.39 -14.79
CA SER A 200 -0.46 9.84 -13.41
C SER A 200 -1.82 9.86 -12.73
N LEU A 201 -1.86 9.41 -11.47
CA LEU A 201 -3.04 9.53 -10.64
C LEU A 201 -3.26 11.00 -10.28
N SER A 202 -4.49 11.47 -10.40
CA SER A 202 -4.88 12.86 -10.10
C SER A 202 -5.75 12.97 -8.86
N THR A 203 -6.72 12.05 -8.68
CA THR A 203 -7.58 12.04 -7.50
C THR A 203 -7.86 10.61 -7.03
N LEU A 204 -8.00 10.45 -5.72
CA LEU A 204 -8.54 9.26 -5.08
C LEU A 204 -9.73 9.67 -4.21
N GLU A 205 -10.89 9.09 -4.49
CA GLU A 205 -12.12 9.32 -3.74
C GLU A 205 -12.47 8.05 -2.97
N ILE A 206 -12.77 8.22 -1.68
CA ILE A 206 -13.28 7.15 -0.82
C ILE A 206 -14.65 7.60 -0.31
N GLU A 207 -15.66 6.84 -0.66
CA GLU A 207 -17.05 7.08 -0.27
C GLU A 207 -17.54 5.95 0.63
N HIS A 208 -17.96 6.28 1.84
CA HIS A 208 -18.81 5.41 2.65
C HIS A 208 -20.24 5.61 2.18
N ILE A 209 -20.74 4.65 1.39
CA ILE A 209 -21.99 4.79 0.67
C ILE A 209 -23.13 5.15 1.63
N GLY A 210 -23.77 6.32 1.38
CA GLY A 210 -24.85 6.85 2.21
C GLY A 210 -24.42 7.64 3.44
N HIS A 211 -23.14 7.84 3.68
CA HIS A 211 -22.65 8.55 4.86
C HIS A 211 -21.72 9.74 4.54
N PHE A 212 -20.59 9.51 3.92
CA PHE A 212 -19.63 10.55 3.58
C PHE A 212 -18.81 10.16 2.33
N ASP A 213 -18.26 11.17 1.68
CA ASP A 213 -17.24 11.05 0.64
C ASP A 213 -16.05 11.94 0.97
N THR A 214 -14.88 11.55 0.52
CA THR A 214 -13.67 12.33 0.67
C THR A 214 -12.77 12.13 -0.54
N THR A 215 -12.34 13.25 -1.15
CA THR A 215 -11.45 13.27 -2.29
C THR A 215 -10.05 13.71 -1.88
N TYR A 216 -9.05 12.97 -2.30
CA TYR A 216 -7.64 13.24 -2.08
C TYR A 216 -6.96 13.55 -3.42
N THR A 217 -6.11 14.57 -3.45
CA THR A 217 -5.40 15.03 -4.66
C THR A 217 -3.89 14.97 -4.54
N ASP A 218 -3.37 14.95 -3.30
CA ASP A 218 -1.94 14.94 -3.02
C ASP A 218 -1.66 13.93 -1.89
N PRO A 219 -1.16 12.74 -2.20
CA PRO A 219 -0.96 11.70 -1.21
C PRO A 219 0.06 12.08 -0.13
N LEU A 220 1.12 12.80 -0.46
CA LEU A 220 2.19 13.14 0.48
C LEU A 220 1.91 14.41 1.31
N ASN A 221 0.84 15.12 1.01
CA ASN A 221 0.36 16.25 1.81
C ASN A 221 -1.04 16.04 2.40
N THR A 222 -1.65 14.88 2.14
CA THR A 222 -2.89 14.45 2.81
C THR A 222 -2.56 13.79 4.15
N TRP A 223 -2.92 14.45 5.25
CA TRP A 223 -2.58 14.03 6.60
C TRP A 223 -3.74 13.38 7.34
N PHE A 224 -3.48 12.24 7.94
CA PHE A 224 -4.39 11.54 8.84
C PHE A 224 -3.89 11.64 10.28
N ARG A 225 -4.68 12.25 11.15
CA ARG A 225 -4.39 12.27 12.60
C ARG A 225 -4.57 10.87 13.15
N LEU A 226 -3.61 10.45 13.96
CA LEU A 226 -3.64 9.17 14.66
C LEU A 226 -4.42 9.31 15.97
N GLY A 227 -5.39 8.42 16.19
CA GLY A 227 -6.21 8.38 17.39
C GLY A 227 -7.49 7.61 17.14
N LEU A 228 -7.85 6.71 18.07
CA LEU A 228 -9.02 5.84 17.91
C LEU A 228 -10.34 6.61 17.87
N PHE A 229 -10.44 7.74 18.59
CA PHE A 229 -11.71 8.47 18.73
C PHE A 229 -11.68 9.92 18.24
N ARG A 230 -10.49 10.46 17.97
CA ARG A 230 -10.31 11.85 17.49
C ARG A 230 -9.39 11.94 16.27
N GLY A 231 -9.13 10.79 15.62
CA GLY A 231 -8.36 10.71 14.39
C GLY A 231 -9.18 11.15 13.18
N SER A 232 -8.48 11.45 12.08
CA SER A 232 -9.10 11.73 10.78
C SER A 232 -8.98 10.53 9.80
N VAL A 233 -8.52 9.38 10.28
CA VAL A 233 -8.51 8.14 9.49
C VAL A 233 -9.95 7.69 9.26
N PRO A 234 -10.38 7.38 8.04
CA PRO A 234 -11.71 6.87 7.77
C PRO A 234 -12.03 5.62 8.59
N HIS A 235 -13.22 5.59 9.20
CA HIS A 235 -13.72 4.47 9.98
C HIS A 235 -14.93 3.85 9.29
N PHE A 236 -14.90 2.53 9.15
CA PHE A 236 -16.00 1.75 8.59
C PHE A 236 -16.41 0.69 9.62
N ARG A 237 -17.71 0.39 9.69
CA ARG A 237 -18.21 -0.75 10.44
C ARG A 237 -18.10 -2.01 9.61
N VAL A 238 -18.01 -3.16 10.27
CA VAL A 238 -18.11 -4.45 9.58
C VAL A 238 -19.41 -4.52 8.80
N GLY A 239 -19.32 -4.79 7.51
CA GLY A 239 -20.47 -4.86 6.61
C GLY A 239 -20.72 -3.58 5.79
N ASP A 240 -20.06 -2.47 6.12
CA ASP A 240 -20.20 -1.24 5.34
C ASP A 240 -19.72 -1.41 3.90
N SER A 241 -20.45 -0.82 2.98
CA SER A 241 -20.08 -0.73 1.56
C SER A 241 -19.24 0.52 1.32
N VAL A 242 -18.01 0.31 0.88
CA VAL A 242 -17.06 1.37 0.61
C VAL A 242 -16.77 1.42 -0.88
N ARG A 243 -17.04 2.57 -1.52
CA ARG A 243 -16.69 2.84 -2.90
C ARG A 243 -15.34 3.54 -2.97
N VAL A 244 -14.45 3.02 -3.79
CA VAL A 244 -13.18 3.66 -4.12
C VAL A 244 -13.21 4.02 -5.59
N ARG A 245 -12.92 5.28 -5.89
CA ARG A 245 -12.82 5.81 -7.25
C ARG A 245 -11.47 6.47 -7.42
N VAL A 246 -10.80 6.23 -8.53
CA VAL A 246 -9.55 6.89 -8.90
C VAL A 246 -9.70 7.54 -10.26
N THR A 247 -9.25 8.78 -10.36
CA THR A 247 -9.11 9.49 -11.61
C THR A 247 -7.63 9.58 -11.96
N LEU A 248 -7.31 9.35 -13.20
CA LEU A 248 -5.96 9.48 -13.73
C LEU A 248 -5.95 10.25 -15.07
N ASN A 249 -4.82 10.86 -15.35
CA ASN A 249 -4.51 11.43 -16.66
C ASN A 249 -3.53 10.50 -17.37
N SER A 250 -3.75 10.27 -18.65
CA SER A 250 -2.96 9.33 -19.45
C SER A 250 -2.72 9.86 -20.85
N SER A 251 -1.54 9.62 -21.36
CA SER A 251 -1.22 9.82 -22.78
C SER A 251 -1.32 8.53 -23.61
N ASP A 252 -1.61 7.38 -22.97
CA ASP A 252 -1.72 6.10 -23.65
C ASP A 252 -3.13 5.92 -24.23
N ASP A 253 -3.22 5.44 -25.47
CA ASP A 253 -4.51 5.14 -26.12
C ASP A 253 -5.18 3.92 -25.45
N SER A 254 -4.40 2.98 -24.96
CA SER A 254 -4.88 1.82 -24.23
C SER A 254 -5.17 2.16 -22.76
N ALA A 255 -6.29 1.64 -22.26
CA ALA A 255 -6.68 1.86 -20.88
C ALA A 255 -5.77 1.10 -19.90
N GLU A 256 -5.35 1.76 -18.84
CA GLU A 256 -4.55 1.17 -17.76
C GLU A 256 -5.33 0.08 -17.03
N ILE A 257 -4.59 -0.77 -16.33
CA ILE A 257 -5.16 -1.79 -15.46
C ILE A 257 -5.10 -1.30 -14.02
N ALA A 258 -6.24 -1.00 -13.44
CA ALA A 258 -6.36 -0.52 -12.07
C ALA A 258 -6.83 -1.64 -11.13
N HIS A 259 -6.13 -1.82 -10.01
CA HIS A 259 -6.52 -2.75 -8.96
C HIS A 259 -6.76 -2.01 -7.65
N LEU A 260 -7.75 -2.46 -6.91
CA LEU A 260 -7.92 -2.13 -5.50
C LEU A 260 -7.40 -3.30 -4.66
N ARG A 261 -6.47 -3.01 -3.75
CA ARG A 261 -5.94 -3.95 -2.78
C ARG A 261 -6.37 -3.52 -1.39
N TYR A 262 -6.98 -4.41 -0.63
CA TYR A 262 -7.51 -4.12 0.70
C TYR A 262 -7.49 -5.36 1.60
N GLY A 263 -7.66 -5.16 2.91
CA GLY A 263 -7.59 -6.23 3.90
C GLY A 263 -6.18 -6.47 4.43
N ILE A 264 -5.98 -7.56 5.17
CA ILE A 264 -4.70 -7.92 5.78
C ILE A 264 -3.84 -8.70 4.81
N ALA A 265 -2.53 -8.42 4.83
CA ALA A 265 -1.51 -9.30 4.29
C ALA A 265 -1.29 -10.46 5.27
N GLY A 266 -2.07 -11.52 5.15
CA GLY A 266 -1.95 -12.74 5.95
C GLY A 266 -1.97 -13.97 5.05
N ASP A 267 -1.93 -15.16 5.61
CA ASP A 267 -1.89 -16.43 4.87
C ASP A 267 -3.05 -16.60 3.86
N GLY A 268 -2.92 -15.93 2.74
CA GLY A 268 -3.60 -16.20 1.47
C GLY A 268 -5.06 -15.75 1.34
N ALA A 269 -5.90 -15.86 2.36
CA ALA A 269 -7.35 -15.76 2.19
C ALA A 269 -7.96 -14.37 2.45
N GLU A 270 -7.25 -13.48 3.12
CA GLU A 270 -7.87 -12.25 3.65
C GLU A 270 -7.37 -10.97 2.94
N ARG A 271 -6.29 -11.07 2.18
CA ARG A 271 -5.82 -9.99 1.33
C ARG A 271 -6.47 -10.10 -0.05
N ARG A 272 -7.23 -9.08 -0.40
CA ARG A 272 -7.94 -9.06 -1.68
C ARG A 272 -7.28 -8.08 -2.64
N ARG A 273 -7.03 -8.55 -3.85
CA ARG A 273 -6.72 -7.74 -5.02
C ARG A 273 -7.86 -7.90 -6.00
N THR A 274 -8.57 -6.82 -6.26
CA THR A 274 -9.72 -6.83 -7.19
C THR A 274 -9.50 -5.83 -8.30
N LEU A 275 -9.89 -6.21 -9.53
CA LEU A 275 -9.88 -5.30 -10.66
C LEU A 275 -10.90 -4.18 -10.44
N MET A 276 -10.50 -2.94 -10.72
CA MET A 276 -11.41 -1.80 -10.76
C MET A 276 -12.00 -1.69 -12.17
N HIS A 277 -13.26 -1.25 -12.23
CA HIS A 277 -13.95 -1.06 -13.51
C HIS A 277 -13.69 0.35 -14.04
N LEU A 278 -13.34 0.47 -15.31
CA LEU A 278 -13.31 1.74 -16.02
C LEU A 278 -14.75 2.23 -16.18
N VAL A 279 -15.07 3.40 -15.59
CA VAL A 279 -16.45 3.95 -15.59
C VAL A 279 -16.59 5.13 -16.55
N SER A 280 -15.51 5.83 -16.86
CA SER A 280 -15.52 6.88 -17.87
C SER A 280 -14.14 7.12 -18.48
N THR A 281 -14.13 7.53 -19.73
CA THR A 281 -12.98 8.06 -20.45
C THR A 281 -13.42 9.35 -21.14
N THR A 282 -12.66 10.43 -20.92
CA THR A 282 -12.82 11.71 -21.58
C THR A 282 -11.49 12.16 -22.17
N GLY A 283 -11.51 13.13 -23.10
CA GLY A 283 -10.32 13.56 -23.81
C GLY A 283 -10.15 12.86 -25.15
N GLY A 284 -8.92 12.76 -25.63
CA GLY A 284 -8.57 12.16 -26.92
C GLY A 284 -7.12 11.69 -26.95
N PRO A 285 -6.62 11.25 -28.12
CA PRO A 285 -5.29 10.69 -28.26
C PRO A 285 -4.20 11.56 -27.59
N GLY A 286 -3.40 10.93 -26.75
CA GLY A 286 -2.34 11.59 -25.99
C GLY A 286 -2.78 12.41 -24.78
N ASN A 287 -4.08 12.54 -24.50
CA ASN A 287 -4.59 13.31 -23.34
C ASN A 287 -5.95 12.78 -22.87
N TYR A 288 -5.94 11.63 -22.24
CA TYR A 288 -7.14 11.02 -21.69
C TYR A 288 -7.24 11.31 -20.19
N THR A 289 -8.46 11.53 -19.72
CA THR A 289 -8.83 11.43 -18.31
C THR A 289 -9.71 10.20 -18.14
N ARG A 290 -9.27 9.25 -17.31
CA ARG A 290 -9.97 7.99 -17.06
C ARG A 290 -10.33 7.87 -15.59
N VAL A 291 -11.53 7.33 -15.34
CA VAL A 291 -12.03 7.10 -13.98
C VAL A 291 -12.29 5.62 -13.79
N TYR A 292 -11.68 5.05 -12.77
CA TYR A 292 -11.89 3.67 -12.36
C TYR A 292 -12.58 3.62 -11.01
N GLN A 293 -13.42 2.59 -10.81
CA GLN A 293 -14.22 2.43 -9.60
C GLN A 293 -14.29 0.99 -9.15
N ARG A 294 -14.31 0.79 -7.83
CA ARG A 294 -14.63 -0.49 -7.19
C ARG A 294 -15.35 -0.25 -5.87
N VAL A 295 -16.30 -1.16 -5.56
CA VAL A 295 -16.93 -1.23 -4.23
C VAL A 295 -16.39 -2.46 -3.51
N PHE A 296 -16.08 -2.33 -2.22
CA PHE A 296 -15.77 -3.45 -1.35
C PHE A 296 -16.59 -3.39 -0.07
N ILE A 297 -16.74 -4.54 0.58
CA ILE A 297 -17.39 -4.64 1.89
C ILE A 297 -16.29 -4.69 2.95
N SER A 298 -16.39 -3.79 3.93
CA SER A 298 -15.46 -3.74 5.06
C SER A 298 -15.61 -5.00 5.93
N ARG A 299 -14.49 -5.64 6.28
CA ARG A 299 -14.47 -6.87 7.07
C ARG A 299 -13.34 -6.85 8.08
N LEU A 300 -13.58 -7.43 9.23
CA LEU A 300 -12.50 -7.82 10.14
C LEU A 300 -12.03 -9.24 9.77
N PRO A 301 -10.73 -9.50 9.86
CA PRO A 301 -10.19 -10.83 9.65
C PRO A 301 -10.78 -11.84 10.64
N SER A 302 -11.04 -13.05 10.16
CA SER A 302 -11.55 -14.15 10.98
C SER A 302 -10.56 -14.59 12.07
N ILE A 303 -9.26 -14.37 11.82
CA ILE A 303 -8.18 -14.73 12.75
C ILE A 303 -8.04 -13.77 13.95
N LEU A 304 -8.74 -12.63 13.95
CA LEU A 304 -8.65 -11.71 15.07
C LEU A 304 -9.34 -12.30 16.33
N PRO A 305 -8.65 -12.25 17.49
CA PRO A 305 -9.25 -12.69 18.76
C PRO A 305 -10.60 -12.02 19.03
N LEU A 306 -11.50 -12.77 19.70
CA LEU A 306 -12.85 -12.35 20.10
C LEU A 306 -12.78 -11.16 21.05
N GLY A 307 -12.31 -10.14 20.98
CA GLY A 307 -12.19 -8.96 21.86
C GLY A 307 -11.58 -7.78 21.14
N ILE A 308 -11.08 -8.01 19.94
CA ILE A 308 -10.57 -6.92 19.12
C ILE A 308 -11.76 -6.17 18.50
N LEU A 309 -11.91 -4.90 18.91
CA LEU A 309 -13.01 -4.05 18.49
C LEU A 309 -12.71 -3.27 17.20
N ALA A 310 -11.44 -3.15 16.83
CA ALA A 310 -11.02 -2.39 15.66
C ALA A 310 -9.72 -2.94 15.05
N ALA A 311 -9.59 -2.89 13.75
CA ALA A 311 -8.37 -3.21 13.02
C ALA A 311 -8.03 -2.12 11.99
N ARG A 312 -6.74 -1.95 11.74
CA ARG A 312 -6.17 -0.93 10.85
C ARG A 312 -5.71 -1.57 9.55
N PHE A 313 -6.01 -0.90 8.44
CA PHE A 313 -5.73 -1.39 7.10
C PHE A 313 -5.28 -0.25 6.18
N ASN A 314 -4.74 -0.61 5.02
CA ASN A 314 -4.58 0.30 3.90
C ASN A 314 -5.41 -0.21 2.70
N ALA A 315 -6.14 0.71 2.08
CA ALA A 315 -6.70 0.53 0.76
C ALA A 315 -5.70 1.10 -0.25
N VAL A 316 -5.15 0.25 -1.09
CA VAL A 316 -4.15 0.63 -2.09
C VAL A 316 -4.77 0.54 -3.47
N VAL A 317 -4.91 1.69 -4.14
CA VAL A 317 -5.23 1.74 -5.57
C VAL A 317 -3.92 1.67 -6.33
N ASP A 318 -3.75 0.62 -7.12
CA ASP A 318 -2.54 0.27 -7.85
C ASP A 318 -2.86 0.22 -9.35
N VAL A 319 -2.31 1.17 -10.09
CA VAL A 319 -2.55 1.33 -11.52
C VAL A 319 -1.28 0.97 -12.28
N MET A 320 -1.42 0.16 -13.32
CA MET A 320 -0.34 -0.29 -14.19
C MET A 320 -0.67 0.06 -15.63
N SER A 321 0.36 0.37 -16.44
CA SER A 321 0.16 0.56 -17.87
C SER A 321 -0.31 -0.75 -18.52
N TRP A 322 -1.13 -0.62 -19.55
CA TRP A 322 -1.57 -1.76 -20.36
C TRP A 322 -0.37 -2.50 -20.96
N SER A 323 0.60 -1.77 -21.49
CA SER A 323 1.80 -2.31 -22.10
C SER A 323 2.66 -3.16 -21.16
N SER A 324 2.62 -2.87 -19.85
CA SER A 324 3.30 -3.68 -18.83
C SER A 324 2.87 -5.15 -18.86
N ILE A 325 1.60 -5.39 -19.22
CA ILE A 325 0.99 -6.73 -19.17
C ILE A 325 0.92 -7.36 -20.54
N TYR A 326 0.56 -6.58 -21.58
CA TYR A 326 0.21 -7.14 -22.90
C TYR A 326 1.32 -7.02 -23.94
N VAL A 327 2.39 -6.27 -23.69
CA VAL A 327 3.52 -6.12 -24.59
C VAL A 327 4.74 -6.77 -23.96
N ALA A 328 5.33 -7.76 -24.64
CA ALA A 328 6.43 -8.57 -24.08
C ALA A 328 7.63 -7.71 -23.65
N ASP A 329 8.09 -6.83 -24.50
CA ASP A 329 9.31 -6.03 -24.31
C ASP A 329 9.07 -4.71 -23.57
N ALA A 330 7.82 -4.33 -23.35
CA ALA A 330 7.53 -3.11 -22.61
C ALA A 330 7.94 -3.23 -21.13
N PRO A 331 8.54 -2.21 -20.53
CA PRO A 331 8.89 -2.22 -19.12
C PRO A 331 7.63 -2.27 -18.25
N PHE A 332 7.80 -2.75 -17.02
CA PHE A 332 6.75 -2.62 -16.02
C PHE A 332 6.71 -1.19 -15.49
N THR A 333 5.53 -0.58 -15.55
CA THR A 333 5.28 0.76 -14.98
C THR A 333 4.00 0.77 -14.18
N ASN A 334 4.06 1.37 -13.00
CA ASN A 334 2.91 1.57 -12.14
C ASN A 334 2.99 2.85 -11.33
N GLU A 335 1.83 3.24 -10.79
CA GLU A 335 1.71 4.18 -9.69
C GLU A 335 0.61 3.70 -8.75
N PHE A 336 0.85 3.80 -7.43
CA PHE A 336 -0.17 3.48 -6.46
C PHE A 336 -0.27 4.51 -5.34
N TRP A 337 -1.50 4.68 -4.85
CA TRP A 337 -1.80 5.49 -3.67
C TRP A 337 -2.42 4.59 -2.60
N GLY A 338 -1.87 4.65 -1.38
CA GLY A 338 -2.36 3.89 -0.24
C GLY A 338 -2.99 4.79 0.81
N THR A 339 -4.25 4.53 1.14
CA THR A 339 -5.01 5.29 2.13
C THR A 339 -5.26 4.45 3.36
N PRO A 340 -4.90 4.92 4.57
CA PRO A 340 -5.22 4.23 5.80
C PRO A 340 -6.73 4.25 6.08
N TYR A 341 -7.26 3.16 6.64
CA TYR A 341 -8.62 3.10 7.16
C TYR A 341 -8.71 2.14 8.35
N ILE A 342 -9.77 2.28 9.14
CA ILE A 342 -10.04 1.47 10.31
C ILE A 342 -11.37 0.77 10.13
N VAL A 343 -11.43 -0.53 10.43
CA VAL A 343 -12.68 -1.28 10.51
C VAL A 343 -13.00 -1.53 11.97
N VAL A 344 -14.20 -1.17 12.39
CA VAL A 344 -14.72 -1.37 13.74
C VAL A 344 -15.89 -2.35 13.72
N ARG A 345 -16.08 -3.07 14.83
CA ARG A 345 -17.26 -3.91 15.03
C ARG A 345 -18.51 -3.12 15.29
#